data_cc16e84b4f6137c13173ae0fd4e45851
#
_entry.id   cc16e84b4f6137c13173ae0fd4e45851
#
_cell.length_a   1.000
_cell.length_b   1.000
_cell.length_c   1.000
_cell.angle_alpha   90.00
_cell.angle_beta   90.00
_cell.angle_gamma   90.00
#
_symmetry.space_group_name_H-M   'P 1'
#
loop_
_entity.id
_entity.type
_entity.pdbx_description
1 polymer ?
#
loop_
_entity_poly.entity_id
_entity_poly.type
_entity_poly.pdbx_seq_one_letter_code
_entity_poly.pdbx_strand_id
1 'polypeptide(L)'
;LVGSEMCIRDSTPKLPKDLCYLEGKYREQYLHDMRICQKFAYMNRVMIAQIICNHMGWGVDADMPDYFECIHNYIDHDSNIVRKGAISAKYGEKVLIPINMRDGCILGTGKGNEDWNCSAPHGAGRLMSRMKAKETLNMSDYSNSMDGIYTTSVSEETIDEAPMAYKPIDEIVECIGETVDILAILKPIYNFKASE
;
A
#
# COMPACT_ATOMS: atom_id res chain seq x y z
N LEU A 1 15.60 0.73 15.23
CA LEU A 1 14.48 -0.11 15.72
C LEU A 1 14.92 -1.26 16.66
N VAL A 2 16.21 -1.67 16.67
CA VAL A 2 16.73 -2.70 17.58
C VAL A 2 16.60 -2.27 19.05
N GLY A 3 16.66 -0.97 19.35
CA GLY A 3 16.45 -0.44 20.69
C GLY A 3 14.99 -0.49 21.18
N SER A 4 14.01 -0.47 20.28
CA SER A 4 12.59 -0.45 20.65
C SER A 4 12.09 -1.79 21.19
N GLU A 5 12.58 -2.93 20.67
CA GLU A 5 12.22 -4.26 21.20
C GLU A 5 12.72 -4.47 22.63
N MET A 6 13.93 -4.00 22.94
CA MET A 6 14.47 -4.04 24.31
C MET A 6 13.69 -3.13 25.26
N CYS A 7 13.34 -1.90 24.83
CA CYS A 7 12.53 -0.97 25.64
C CYS A 7 11.12 -1.50 25.92
N ILE A 8 10.47 -2.15 24.96
CA ILE A 8 9.16 -2.79 25.13
C ILE A 8 9.26 -3.92 26.17
N ARG A 9 10.31 -4.72 26.10
CA ARG A 9 10.54 -5.86 26.97
C ARG A 9 10.86 -5.42 28.42
N ASP A 10 11.59 -4.33 28.58
CA ASP A 10 11.96 -3.81 29.90
C ASP A 10 10.81 -3.04 30.57
N SER A 11 9.91 -2.42 29.80
CA SER A 11 8.77 -1.69 30.36
C SER A 11 7.58 -2.60 30.74
N THR A 12 7.46 -3.81 30.15
CA THR A 12 6.36 -4.73 30.43
C THR A 12 6.81 -6.18 30.59
N PRO A 13 7.70 -6.49 31.58
CA PRO A 13 8.35 -7.81 31.69
C PRO A 13 7.42 -8.97 32.02
N LYS A 14 6.15 -8.68 32.40
CA LYS A 14 5.15 -9.70 32.78
C LYS A 14 4.16 -10.02 31.68
N LEU A 15 4.21 -9.30 30.53
CA LEU A 15 3.28 -9.51 29.42
C LEU A 15 3.91 -10.39 28.34
N PRO A 16 3.12 -11.24 27.66
CA PRO A 16 3.54 -11.88 26.43
C PRO A 16 4.05 -10.86 25.41
N LYS A 17 5.07 -11.22 24.62
CA LYS A 17 5.70 -10.33 23.63
C LYS A 17 4.68 -9.65 22.72
N ASP A 18 3.64 -10.36 22.31
CA ASP A 18 2.62 -9.87 21.37
C ASP A 18 1.63 -8.87 22.00
N LEU A 19 1.64 -8.74 23.34
CA LEU A 19 0.80 -7.82 24.09
C LEU A 19 1.59 -6.67 24.75
N CYS A 20 2.88 -6.58 24.48
CA CYS A 20 3.72 -5.52 25.01
C CYS A 20 3.34 -4.16 24.39
N TYR A 21 3.40 -3.11 25.18
CA TYR A 21 3.10 -1.75 24.78
C TYR A 21 4.12 -0.75 25.37
N LEU A 22 4.16 0.47 24.80
CA LEU A 22 5.04 1.54 25.26
C LEU A 22 4.23 2.65 25.90
N GLU A 23 4.75 3.17 27.03
CA GLU A 23 4.18 4.30 27.77
C GLU A 23 5.22 5.40 28.04
N GLY A 24 4.73 6.59 28.41
CA GLY A 24 5.55 7.73 28.84
C GLY A 24 6.64 8.06 27.83
N LYS A 25 7.85 8.30 28.32
CA LYS A 25 9.00 8.72 27.51
C LYS A 25 9.38 7.73 26.40
N TYR A 26 9.16 6.42 26.61
CA TYR A 26 9.48 5.42 25.59
C TYR A 26 8.50 5.47 24.42
N ARG A 27 7.21 5.71 24.69
CA ARG A 27 6.21 5.97 23.66
C ARG A 27 6.55 7.23 22.86
N GLU A 28 6.90 8.32 23.54
CA GLU A 28 7.27 9.58 22.90
C GLU A 28 8.52 9.41 22.01
N GLN A 29 9.53 8.71 22.50
CA GLN A 29 10.75 8.41 21.75
C GLN A 29 10.46 7.56 20.51
N TYR A 30 9.64 6.50 20.65
CA TYR A 30 9.22 5.68 19.54
C TYR A 30 8.46 6.50 18.48
N LEU A 31 7.53 7.34 18.88
CA LEU A 31 6.78 8.21 17.95
C LEU A 31 7.69 9.24 17.28
N HIS A 32 8.70 9.75 17.97
CA HIS A 32 9.72 10.62 17.39
C HIS A 32 10.50 9.89 16.27
N ASP A 33 11.01 8.70 16.56
CA ASP A 33 11.78 7.90 15.61
C ASP A 33 10.93 7.49 14.41
N MET A 34 9.66 7.16 14.64
CA MET A 34 8.71 6.87 13.57
C MET A 34 8.49 8.06 12.63
N ARG A 35 8.42 9.29 13.15
CA ARG A 35 8.34 10.49 12.29
C ARG A 35 9.55 10.63 11.38
N ILE A 36 10.74 10.36 11.92
CA ILE A 36 11.98 10.41 11.13
C ILE A 36 11.94 9.37 10.01
N CYS A 37 11.59 8.12 10.35
CA CYS A 37 11.48 7.03 9.38
C CYS A 37 10.42 7.32 8.30
N GLN A 38 9.26 7.84 8.70
CA GLN A 38 8.18 8.20 7.76
C GLN A 38 8.63 9.33 6.82
N LYS A 39 9.33 10.34 7.33
CA LYS A 39 9.88 11.42 6.51
C LYS A 39 10.93 10.91 5.54
N PHE A 40 11.82 10.03 5.98
CA PHE A 40 12.80 9.39 5.10
C PHE A 40 12.11 8.61 3.98
N ALA A 41 11.11 7.80 4.33
CA ALA A 41 10.36 7.02 3.35
C ALA A 41 9.62 7.90 2.33
N TYR A 42 9.05 9.03 2.77
CA TYR A 42 8.47 10.04 1.88
C TYR A 42 9.50 10.57 0.87
N MET A 43 10.65 11.06 1.38
CA MET A 43 11.71 11.60 0.52
C MET A 43 12.23 10.57 -0.47
N ASN A 44 12.33 9.31 -0.06
CA ASN A 44 12.75 8.22 -0.93
C ASN A 44 11.76 7.99 -2.08
N ARG A 45 10.45 7.99 -1.80
CA ARG A 45 9.42 7.86 -2.86
C ARG A 45 9.42 9.04 -3.83
N VAL A 46 9.55 10.26 -3.32
CA VAL A 46 9.69 11.47 -4.17
C VAL A 46 10.91 11.35 -5.09
N MET A 47 12.05 10.95 -4.54
CA MET A 47 13.29 10.77 -5.32
C MET A 47 13.13 9.69 -6.40
N ILE A 48 12.50 8.56 -6.08
CA ILE A 48 12.23 7.49 -7.05
C ILE A 48 11.33 8.03 -8.17
N ALA A 49 10.26 8.75 -7.84
CA ALA A 49 9.36 9.34 -8.83
C ALA A 49 10.11 10.33 -9.75
N GLN A 50 10.95 11.19 -9.19
CA GLN A 50 11.76 12.14 -9.96
C GLN A 50 12.73 11.43 -10.91
N ILE A 51 13.42 10.37 -10.44
CA ILE A 51 14.33 9.58 -11.26
C ILE A 51 13.58 8.96 -12.45
N ILE A 52 12.40 8.35 -12.20
CA ILE A 52 11.58 7.74 -13.26
C ILE A 52 11.15 8.81 -14.27
N CYS A 53 10.59 9.93 -13.82
CA CYS A 53 10.12 11.00 -14.69
C CYS A 53 11.26 11.58 -15.54
N ASN A 54 12.43 11.80 -14.94
CA ASN A 54 13.60 12.30 -15.67
C ASN A 54 14.06 11.34 -16.77
N HIS A 55 14.10 10.03 -16.49
CA HIS A 55 14.48 9.02 -17.49
C HIS A 55 13.45 8.87 -18.61
N MET A 56 12.18 9.10 -18.30
CA MET A 56 11.10 9.08 -19.30
C MET A 56 11.02 10.38 -20.13
N GLY A 57 11.83 11.37 -19.80
CA GLY A 57 11.76 12.70 -20.46
C GLY A 57 10.50 13.48 -20.09
N TRP A 58 9.81 13.09 -19.05
CA TRP A 58 8.69 13.84 -18.50
C TRP A 58 9.27 14.96 -17.63
N GLY A 59 9.10 16.22 -18.07
CA GLY A 59 9.55 17.36 -17.26
C GLY A 59 8.87 17.31 -15.90
N VAL A 60 9.69 17.23 -14.84
CA VAL A 60 9.20 17.31 -13.46
C VAL A 60 9.62 18.69 -12.97
N ASP A 61 8.68 19.62 -12.93
CA ASP A 61 8.87 20.82 -12.14
C ASP A 61 8.95 20.41 -10.66
N ALA A 62 9.86 21.03 -9.91
CA ALA A 62 10.11 20.71 -8.49
C ALA A 62 8.86 20.83 -7.61
N ASP A 63 7.86 21.55 -8.09
CA ASP A 63 6.54 21.69 -7.51
C ASP A 63 5.52 20.92 -8.37
N MET A 64 5.47 19.59 -8.26
CA MET A 64 4.40 18.80 -8.89
C MET A 64 3.07 19.09 -8.16
N PRO A 65 2.19 19.95 -8.67
CA PRO A 65 0.99 20.39 -7.95
C PRO A 65 -0.02 19.27 -7.73
N ASP A 66 0.11 18.17 -8.48
CA ASP A 66 -0.79 17.02 -8.42
C ASP A 66 -0.16 15.77 -7.78
N TYR A 67 1.05 15.90 -7.19
CA TYR A 67 1.66 14.78 -6.48
C TYR A 67 0.85 14.45 -5.23
N PHE A 68 0.50 13.19 -5.07
CA PHE A 68 -0.05 12.64 -3.85
C PHE A 68 0.47 11.23 -3.62
N GLU A 69 0.40 10.76 -2.40
CA GLU A 69 0.79 9.41 -2.04
C GLU A 69 -0.24 8.78 -1.12
N CYS A 70 -0.39 7.45 -1.23
CA CYS A 70 -1.22 6.65 -0.36
C CYS A 70 -0.32 5.70 0.43
N ILE A 71 -0.20 5.95 1.73
CA ILE A 71 0.64 5.16 2.63
C ILE A 71 -0.27 4.20 3.40
N HIS A 72 0.13 2.93 3.53
CA HIS A 72 -0.69 1.90 4.14
C HIS A 72 -0.10 1.24 5.40
N ASN A 73 1.13 1.62 5.77
CA ASN A 73 1.79 1.17 7.00
C ASN A 73 2.46 2.37 7.67
N TYR A 74 1.71 3.08 8.50
CA TYR A 74 2.22 4.28 9.15
C TYR A 74 1.42 4.66 10.40
N ILE A 75 1.95 5.60 11.15
CA ILE A 75 1.25 6.27 12.25
C ILE A 75 0.84 7.66 11.76
N ASP A 76 -0.46 7.92 11.72
CA ASP A 76 -0.99 9.27 11.58
C ASP A 76 -0.86 9.99 12.93
N HIS A 77 0.16 10.81 13.03
CA HIS A 77 0.52 11.48 14.29
C HIS A 77 -0.50 12.55 14.69
N ASP A 78 -1.26 13.09 13.74
CA ASP A 78 -2.24 14.15 14.01
C ASP A 78 -3.53 13.56 14.60
N SER A 79 -3.97 12.43 14.05
CA SER A 79 -5.17 11.72 14.53
C SER A 79 -4.86 10.61 15.55
N ASN A 80 -3.58 10.28 15.79
CA ASN A 80 -3.12 9.15 16.60
C ASN A 80 -3.66 7.78 16.10
N ILE A 81 -3.86 7.64 14.80
CA ILE A 81 -4.33 6.39 14.18
C ILE A 81 -3.14 5.63 13.62
N VAL A 82 -3.04 4.34 13.96
CA VAL A 82 -2.10 3.40 13.35
C VAL A 82 -2.81 2.71 12.19
N ARG A 83 -2.30 2.89 10.97
CA ARG A 83 -2.80 2.19 9.79
C ARG A 83 -1.82 1.10 9.36
N LYS A 84 -2.33 -0.13 9.21
CA LYS A 84 -1.60 -1.27 8.67
C LYS A 84 -2.50 -2.00 7.68
N GLY A 85 -2.13 -1.97 6.39
CA GLY A 85 -2.97 -2.53 5.34
C GLY A 85 -4.22 -1.67 5.05
N ALA A 86 -4.22 -0.40 5.47
CA ALA A 86 -5.25 0.57 5.20
C ALA A 86 -4.62 1.92 4.88
N ILE A 87 -5.23 2.69 4.00
CA ILE A 87 -4.81 4.06 3.66
C ILE A 87 -5.72 5.08 4.33
N SER A 88 -5.25 6.33 4.43
CA SER A 88 -6.10 7.46 4.80
C SER A 88 -7.14 7.72 3.70
N ALA A 89 -8.36 8.05 4.09
CA ALA A 89 -9.46 8.43 3.22
C ALA A 89 -10.30 9.53 3.89
N LYS A 90 -9.62 10.57 4.38
CA LYS A 90 -10.27 11.76 4.95
C LYS A 90 -11.14 12.43 3.87
N TYR A 91 -12.11 13.22 4.27
CA TYR A 91 -13.02 13.87 3.34
C TYR A 91 -12.25 14.69 2.27
N GLY A 92 -12.49 14.38 0.99
CA GLY A 92 -11.86 15.04 -0.14
C GLY A 92 -10.40 14.63 -0.41
N GLU A 93 -9.79 13.75 0.39
CA GLU A 93 -8.43 13.26 0.18
C GLU A 93 -8.36 12.34 -1.04
N LYS A 94 -7.39 12.57 -1.94
CA LYS A 94 -7.16 11.67 -3.09
C LYS A 94 -6.68 10.31 -2.60
N VAL A 95 -7.26 9.24 -3.12
CA VAL A 95 -6.88 7.86 -2.79
C VAL A 95 -6.59 7.07 -4.05
N LEU A 96 -5.59 6.18 -3.97
CA LEU A 96 -5.23 5.24 -5.01
C LEU A 96 -5.19 3.83 -4.43
N ILE A 97 -6.04 2.94 -4.94
CA ILE A 97 -6.17 1.56 -4.47
C ILE A 97 -5.73 0.62 -5.60
N PRO A 98 -4.50 0.08 -5.56
CA PRO A 98 -4.03 -0.89 -6.54
C PRO A 98 -4.78 -2.22 -6.41
N ILE A 99 -5.18 -2.78 -7.54
CA ILE A 99 -5.90 -4.05 -7.59
C ILE A 99 -4.94 -5.19 -7.93
N ASN A 100 -4.54 -5.29 -9.17
CA ASN A 100 -3.56 -6.28 -9.66
C ASN A 100 -2.97 -5.83 -11.00
N MET A 101 -2.09 -6.65 -11.58
CA MET A 101 -1.36 -6.34 -12.81
C MET A 101 -2.28 -6.14 -14.04
N ARG A 102 -3.47 -6.74 -14.06
CA ARG A 102 -4.43 -6.66 -15.16
C ARG A 102 -5.46 -5.56 -14.94
N ASP A 103 -6.04 -5.51 -13.75
CA ASP A 103 -7.20 -4.66 -13.48
C ASP A 103 -6.79 -3.22 -13.13
N GLY A 104 -5.53 -3.00 -12.74
CA GLY A 104 -4.95 -1.68 -12.52
C GLY A 104 -5.22 -1.12 -11.15
N CYS A 105 -5.69 0.12 -11.07
CA CYS A 105 -5.89 0.85 -9.82
C CYS A 105 -7.23 1.60 -9.83
N ILE A 106 -7.85 1.72 -8.66
CA ILE A 106 -8.98 2.64 -8.45
C ILE A 106 -8.43 3.98 -7.96
N LEU A 107 -8.74 5.05 -8.68
CA LEU A 107 -8.54 6.43 -8.25
C LEU A 107 -9.85 6.96 -7.69
N GLY A 108 -9.82 7.57 -6.51
CA GLY A 108 -11.00 8.09 -5.85
C GLY A 108 -10.71 9.22 -4.89
N THR A 109 -11.75 9.64 -4.18
CA THR A 109 -11.67 10.57 -3.05
C THR A 109 -12.26 9.96 -1.80
N GLY A 110 -11.62 10.19 -0.67
CA GLY A 110 -12.09 9.76 0.64
C GLY A 110 -13.37 10.46 1.05
N LYS A 111 -14.26 9.74 1.68
CA LYS A 111 -15.53 10.27 2.26
C LYS A 111 -15.40 10.73 3.70
N GLY A 112 -14.28 10.47 4.35
CA GLY A 112 -14.07 10.81 5.76
C GLY A 112 -14.98 10.05 6.70
N ASN A 113 -15.36 8.81 6.38
CA ASN A 113 -16.25 8.01 7.20
C ASN A 113 -15.58 7.63 8.53
N GLU A 114 -16.10 8.17 9.63
CA GLU A 114 -15.56 8.00 10.98
C GLU A 114 -15.72 6.57 11.51
N ASP A 115 -16.75 5.84 11.09
CA ASP A 115 -16.95 4.43 11.46
C ASP A 115 -15.80 3.55 10.97
N TRP A 116 -15.11 3.97 9.92
CA TRP A 116 -13.91 3.34 9.37
C TRP A 116 -12.63 4.11 9.71
N ASN A 117 -12.61 4.94 10.76
CA ASN A 117 -11.46 5.79 11.11
C ASN A 117 -10.93 6.60 9.93
N CYS A 118 -11.82 7.14 9.08
CA CYS A 118 -11.45 7.84 7.85
C CYS A 118 -10.41 7.07 7.02
N SER A 119 -10.63 5.78 6.81
CA SER A 119 -9.69 4.88 6.15
C SER A 119 -10.35 4.12 5.01
N ALA A 120 -9.52 3.64 4.07
CA ALA A 120 -9.92 2.78 2.96
C ALA A 120 -8.93 1.62 2.79
N PRO A 121 -9.28 0.56 2.04
CA PRO A 121 -8.36 -0.51 1.72
C PRO A 121 -7.12 0.02 0.97
N HIS A 122 -5.95 -0.54 1.27
CA HIS A 122 -4.71 -0.18 0.57
C HIS A 122 -4.53 -0.90 -0.78
N GLY A 123 -5.40 -1.85 -1.10
CA GLY A 123 -5.36 -2.68 -2.30
C GLY A 123 -6.46 -3.72 -2.27
N ALA A 124 -6.54 -4.57 -3.31
CA ALA A 124 -7.58 -5.60 -3.45
C ALA A 124 -7.56 -6.65 -2.34
N GLY A 125 -6.40 -6.88 -1.72
CA GLY A 125 -6.21 -8.04 -0.87
C GLY A 125 -6.05 -9.34 -1.68
N ARG A 126 -5.44 -10.33 -1.05
CA ARG A 126 -5.16 -11.62 -1.70
C ARG A 126 -6.22 -12.66 -1.33
N LEU A 127 -6.59 -13.49 -2.30
CA LEU A 127 -7.41 -14.68 -2.06
C LEU A 127 -6.60 -15.83 -1.45
N MET A 128 -5.29 -15.83 -1.69
CA MET A 128 -4.38 -16.88 -1.22
C MET A 128 -2.99 -16.31 -0.87
N SER A 129 -2.25 -17.04 -0.04
CA SER A 129 -0.87 -16.69 0.29
C SER A 129 0.03 -16.81 -0.95
N ARG A 130 1.19 -16.11 -0.94
CA ARG A 130 2.19 -16.19 -2.02
C ARG A 130 2.61 -17.64 -2.27
N MET A 131 2.89 -18.40 -1.21
CA MET A 131 3.28 -19.80 -1.31
C MET A 131 2.20 -20.64 -1.97
N LYS A 132 0.94 -20.51 -1.54
CA LYS A 132 -0.18 -21.23 -2.15
C LYS A 132 -0.39 -20.85 -3.61
N ALA A 133 -0.19 -19.60 -3.98
CA ALA A 133 -0.26 -19.16 -5.37
C ALA A 133 0.80 -19.84 -6.23
N LYS A 134 2.05 -19.92 -5.76
CA LYS A 134 3.14 -20.65 -6.44
C LYS A 134 2.88 -22.15 -6.58
N GLU A 135 2.15 -22.76 -5.66
CA GLU A 135 1.78 -24.18 -5.69
C GLU A 135 0.58 -24.50 -6.59
N THR A 136 -0.36 -23.57 -6.72
CA THR A 136 -1.68 -23.87 -7.33
C THR A 136 -1.93 -23.21 -8.66
N LEU A 137 -1.26 -22.08 -8.94
CA LEU A 137 -1.41 -21.37 -10.22
C LEU A 137 -0.48 -21.98 -11.28
N ASN A 138 -0.87 -21.89 -12.54
CA ASN A 138 -0.05 -22.33 -13.65
C ASN A 138 0.26 -21.16 -14.61
N MET A 139 1.38 -21.29 -15.33
CA MET A 139 1.87 -20.23 -16.21
C MET A 139 0.98 -19.97 -17.43
N SER A 140 0.25 -20.98 -17.90
CA SER A 140 -0.67 -20.81 -19.04
C SER A 140 -1.81 -19.89 -18.68
N ASP A 141 -2.46 -20.12 -17.52
CA ASP A 141 -3.55 -19.27 -17.04
C ASP A 141 -3.07 -17.88 -16.69
N TYR A 142 -1.86 -17.77 -16.08
CA TYR A 142 -1.26 -16.48 -15.80
C TYR A 142 -1.01 -15.68 -17.09
N SER A 143 -0.37 -16.28 -18.08
CA SER A 143 -0.12 -15.64 -19.37
C SER A 143 -1.41 -15.21 -20.06
N ASN A 144 -2.41 -16.12 -20.13
CA ASN A 144 -3.72 -15.83 -20.72
C ASN A 144 -4.45 -14.69 -19.99
N SER A 145 -4.34 -14.63 -18.66
CA SER A 145 -4.98 -13.57 -17.86
C SER A 145 -4.40 -12.18 -18.12
N MET A 146 -3.19 -12.10 -18.66
CA MET A 146 -2.49 -10.87 -19.00
C MET A 146 -2.61 -10.47 -20.46
N ASP A 147 -3.43 -11.18 -21.24
CA ASP A 147 -3.64 -10.84 -22.65
C ASP A 147 -4.13 -9.40 -22.82
N GLY A 148 -3.53 -8.68 -23.76
CA GLY A 148 -3.80 -7.24 -23.99
C GLY A 148 -3.07 -6.28 -23.05
N ILE A 149 -2.30 -6.77 -22.06
CA ILE A 149 -1.48 -5.93 -21.17
C ILE A 149 0.01 -6.14 -21.49
N TYR A 150 0.70 -5.07 -21.86
CA TYR A 150 2.15 -5.18 -22.08
C TYR A 150 2.89 -5.33 -20.75
N THR A 151 3.67 -6.39 -20.64
CA THR A 151 4.49 -6.67 -19.46
C THR A 151 5.70 -7.55 -19.79
N THR A 152 6.80 -7.34 -19.12
CA THR A 152 7.98 -8.18 -19.16
C THR A 152 8.10 -9.08 -17.93
N SER A 153 7.07 -9.10 -17.09
CA SER A 153 7.13 -9.69 -15.74
C SER A 153 6.24 -10.93 -15.58
N VAL A 154 5.79 -11.56 -16.67
CA VAL A 154 5.06 -12.84 -16.60
C VAL A 154 6.08 -13.98 -16.62
N SER A 155 6.36 -14.54 -15.46
CA SER A 155 7.33 -15.62 -15.26
C SER A 155 6.95 -16.50 -14.05
N GLU A 156 7.62 -17.65 -13.90
CA GLU A 156 7.45 -18.52 -12.73
C GLU A 156 7.81 -17.80 -11.42
N GLU A 157 8.77 -16.89 -11.44
CA GLU A 157 9.20 -16.12 -10.28
C GLU A 157 8.12 -15.16 -9.77
N THR A 158 7.29 -14.65 -10.68
CA THR A 158 6.22 -13.68 -10.40
C THR A 158 4.81 -14.26 -10.42
N ILE A 159 4.66 -15.59 -10.51
CA ILE A 159 3.35 -16.25 -10.60
C ILE A 159 2.44 -15.96 -9.41
N ASP A 160 3.02 -15.71 -8.25
CA ASP A 160 2.27 -15.29 -7.06
C ASP A 160 1.66 -13.89 -7.17
N GLU A 161 2.10 -13.08 -8.14
CA GLU A 161 1.51 -11.77 -8.45
C GLU A 161 0.43 -11.83 -9.56
N ALA A 162 0.12 -13.04 -10.04
CA ALA A 162 -0.93 -13.23 -11.05
C ALA A 162 -2.28 -12.66 -10.60
N PRO A 163 -3.10 -12.10 -11.51
CA PRO A 163 -4.39 -11.50 -11.18
C PRO A 163 -5.31 -12.41 -10.36
N MET A 164 -5.28 -13.73 -10.61
CA MET A 164 -6.08 -14.73 -9.90
C MET A 164 -5.72 -14.90 -8.42
N ALA A 165 -4.56 -14.40 -7.99
CA ALA A 165 -4.17 -14.43 -6.58
C ALA A 165 -4.89 -13.37 -5.74
N TYR A 166 -5.59 -12.42 -6.38
CA TYR A 166 -6.22 -11.26 -5.77
C TYR A 166 -7.73 -11.30 -5.87
N LYS A 167 -8.41 -10.59 -4.99
CA LYS A 167 -9.86 -10.38 -5.08
C LYS A 167 -10.21 -9.63 -6.37
N PRO A 168 -11.37 -10.00 -7.01
CA PRO A 168 -11.85 -9.31 -8.18
C PRO A 168 -12.13 -7.82 -7.90
N ILE A 169 -11.91 -6.98 -8.91
CA ILE A 169 -12.15 -5.55 -8.79
C ILE A 169 -13.61 -5.22 -8.43
N ASP A 170 -14.57 -5.97 -8.97
CA ASP A 170 -16.00 -5.75 -8.72
C ASP A 170 -16.33 -5.91 -7.23
N GLU A 171 -15.78 -6.93 -6.55
CA GLU A 171 -15.91 -7.11 -5.09
C GLU A 171 -15.37 -5.91 -4.31
N ILE A 172 -14.25 -5.35 -4.75
CA ILE A 172 -13.66 -4.19 -4.09
C ILE A 172 -14.54 -2.95 -4.30
N VAL A 173 -15.00 -2.72 -5.51
CA VAL A 173 -15.88 -1.58 -5.86
C VAL A 173 -17.17 -1.61 -5.02
N GLU A 174 -17.78 -2.78 -4.85
CA GLU A 174 -18.97 -2.94 -4.02
C GLU A 174 -18.69 -2.63 -2.54
N CYS A 175 -17.53 -3.03 -2.02
CA CYS A 175 -17.20 -2.90 -0.60
C CYS A 175 -16.74 -1.49 -0.20
N ILE A 176 -16.12 -0.70 -1.10
CA ILE A 176 -15.51 0.59 -0.74
C ILE A 176 -16.49 1.78 -0.78
N GLY A 177 -17.71 1.58 -1.24
CA GLY A 177 -18.69 2.67 -1.46
C GLY A 177 -19.00 3.52 -0.22
N GLU A 178 -18.80 3.00 0.99
CA GLU A 178 -18.98 3.74 2.24
C GLU A 178 -17.77 4.66 2.56
N THR A 179 -16.60 4.41 2.00
CA THR A 179 -15.36 5.08 2.37
C THR A 179 -14.73 5.91 1.25
N VAL A 180 -15.05 5.58 -0.02
CA VAL A 180 -14.46 6.21 -1.20
C VAL A 180 -15.50 6.51 -2.26
N ASP A 181 -15.44 7.71 -2.84
CA ASP A 181 -16.08 8.05 -4.11
C ASP A 181 -15.11 7.76 -5.25
N ILE A 182 -15.48 6.80 -6.12
CA ILE A 182 -14.64 6.39 -7.24
C ILE A 182 -14.69 7.44 -8.34
N LEU A 183 -13.53 7.95 -8.74
CA LEU A 183 -13.37 8.90 -9.85
C LEU A 183 -13.07 8.20 -11.17
N ALA A 184 -12.18 7.20 -11.13
CA ALA A 184 -11.76 6.47 -12.32
C ALA A 184 -11.14 5.10 -11.96
N ILE A 185 -11.19 4.18 -12.93
CA ILE A 185 -10.40 2.96 -12.92
C ILE A 185 -9.26 3.14 -13.93
N LEU A 186 -8.03 3.15 -13.43
CA LEU A 186 -6.83 3.34 -14.22
C LEU A 186 -6.35 1.97 -14.70
N LYS A 187 -6.46 1.72 -16.00
CA LYS A 187 -5.94 0.50 -16.63
C LYS A 187 -4.43 0.61 -16.85
N PRO A 188 -3.66 -0.45 -16.60
CA PRO A 188 -2.23 -0.44 -16.85
C PRO A 188 -1.94 -0.47 -18.36
N ILE A 189 -0.99 0.34 -18.81
CA ILE A 189 -0.42 0.26 -20.15
C ILE A 189 0.88 -0.54 -20.16
N TYR A 190 1.53 -0.62 -19.01
CA TYR A 190 2.75 -1.42 -18.77
C TYR A 190 2.82 -1.85 -17.32
N ASN A 191 3.25 -3.08 -17.10
CA ASN A 191 3.56 -3.59 -15.75
C ASN A 191 5.00 -4.06 -15.67
N PHE A 192 5.62 -3.71 -14.56
CA PHE A 192 6.91 -4.21 -14.14
C PHE A 192 6.82 -4.74 -12.71
N LYS A 193 7.31 -5.96 -12.50
CA LYS A 193 7.50 -6.58 -11.18
C LYS A 193 8.92 -7.03 -11.06
N ALA A 194 9.56 -6.70 -9.95
CA ALA A 194 10.86 -7.26 -9.64
C ALA A 194 10.70 -8.75 -9.31
N SER A 195 11.60 -9.59 -9.80
CA SER A 195 11.79 -10.96 -9.31
C SER A 195 12.43 -10.90 -7.92
N GLU A 196 11.89 -11.63 -6.95
CA GLU A 196 12.51 -11.82 -5.62
C GLU A 196 13.56 -12.92 -5.66
#